data_cbc616222698f1a5dc3258e4bffad0d0
#
_entry.id   cbc616222698f1a5dc3258e4bffad0d0
#
_cell.length_a   1.000
_cell.length_b   1.000
_cell.length_c   1.000
_cell.angle_alpha   90.00
_cell.angle_beta   90.00
_cell.angle_gamma   90.00
#
_symmetry.space_group_name_H-M   'P 1'
#
loop_
_entity.id
_entity.type
_entity.pdbx_description
1 polymer ?
#
loop_
_entity_poly.entity_id
_entity_poly.type
_entity_poly.pdbx_seq_one_letter_code
_entity_poly.pdbx_strand_id
1 'polypeptide(L)'
;MDYEGIVYRPPSEARSLIIQVTIGCAHNTCGFCNMYKEKKFRIRSLAEILADLTEVSHNPYAPYIEKVFLADGDALVMKTEDLLVILDAIHRLYPGVKRVASYGTAQDILRKSEEELIRLREAGLGIVYVGAESGDNEILKYINKGVTAEQTIEAGQKLKRCGIATSVTLISGLGGRSKVEEHALSCAKLITAMNPEYASFLTLRLYAVSYTHLTLPTIA
;
A
#
# COMPACT_ATOMS: atom_id res chain seq x y z
N MET A 1 22.03 6.47 2.74
CA MET A 1 20.87 5.55 2.53
C MET A 1 20.69 5.31 1.04
N ASP A 2 20.81 4.07 0.60
CA ASP A 2 20.62 3.67 -0.79
C ASP A 2 19.36 2.83 -0.93
N TYR A 3 18.56 3.11 -1.98
CA TYR A 3 17.37 2.31 -2.27
C TYR A 3 17.71 1.09 -3.11
N GLU A 4 17.12 -0.05 -2.77
CA GLU A 4 17.21 -1.26 -3.59
C GLU A 4 16.18 -1.22 -4.72
N GLY A 5 16.64 -0.88 -5.92
CA GLY A 5 15.82 -0.74 -7.12
C GLY A 5 14.86 0.46 -7.09
N ILE A 6 13.90 0.48 -8.01
CA ILE A 6 12.92 1.57 -8.11
C ILE A 6 11.98 1.54 -6.91
N VAL A 7 11.78 2.69 -6.27
CA VAL A 7 10.84 2.85 -5.15
C VAL A 7 9.63 3.64 -5.62
N TYR A 8 8.45 3.10 -5.37
CA TYR A 8 7.18 3.72 -5.72
C TYR A 8 6.51 4.32 -4.49
N ARG A 9 5.82 5.42 -4.68
CA ARG A 9 5.03 6.10 -3.64
C ARG A 9 3.77 6.73 -4.24
N PRO A 10 2.71 6.93 -3.46
CA PRO A 10 1.56 7.71 -3.90
C PRO A 10 1.96 9.18 -4.16
N PRO A 11 1.34 9.88 -5.12
CA PRO A 11 1.62 11.30 -5.38
C PRO A 11 1.46 12.19 -4.14
N SER A 12 0.52 11.86 -3.24
CA SER A 12 0.29 12.54 -1.96
C SER A 12 1.47 12.43 -0.98
N GLU A 13 2.37 11.47 -1.18
CA GLU A 13 3.59 11.26 -0.40
C GLU A 13 4.87 11.80 -1.10
N ALA A 14 4.70 12.68 -2.12
CA ALA A 14 5.82 13.24 -2.87
C ALA A 14 6.87 13.98 -2.00
N ARG A 15 6.45 14.52 -0.85
CA ARG A 15 7.31 15.24 0.11
C ARG A 15 7.63 14.45 1.37
N SER A 16 7.29 13.18 1.42
CA SER A 16 7.59 12.32 2.56
C SER A 16 9.02 11.78 2.48
N LEU A 17 9.67 11.65 3.63
CA LEU A 17 10.87 10.82 3.72
C LEU A 17 10.44 9.37 3.42
N ILE A 18 11.11 8.74 2.49
CA ILE A 18 10.84 7.34 2.14
C ILE A 18 11.83 6.44 2.86
N ILE A 19 11.32 5.46 3.57
CA ILE A 19 12.11 4.40 4.20
C ILE A 19 11.65 3.07 3.65
N GLN A 20 12.51 2.36 2.93
CA GLN A 20 12.21 0.99 2.51
C GLN A 20 12.23 0.07 3.74
N VAL A 21 11.11 -0.53 4.07
CA VAL A 21 11.01 -1.52 5.17
C VAL A 21 10.86 -2.93 4.62
N THR A 22 10.35 -3.05 3.41
CA THR A 22 10.36 -4.28 2.62
C THR A 22 11.04 -4.03 1.27
N ILE A 23 11.43 -5.07 0.58
CA ILE A 23 11.86 -5.03 -0.81
C ILE A 23 10.83 -5.79 -1.63
N GLY A 24 10.26 -5.12 -2.64
CA GLY A 24 9.21 -5.72 -3.47
C GLY A 24 7.83 -5.77 -2.78
N CYS A 25 6.99 -6.68 -3.26
CA CYS A 25 5.63 -6.90 -2.75
C CYS A 25 5.46 -8.37 -2.37
N ALA A 26 4.86 -8.64 -1.20
CA ALA A 26 4.65 -9.99 -0.69
C ALA A 26 3.75 -10.83 -1.61
N HIS A 27 2.74 -10.21 -2.20
CA HIS A 27 1.84 -10.90 -3.13
C HIS A 27 2.44 -11.04 -4.54
N ASN A 28 2.99 -9.99 -5.11
CA ASN A 28 3.72 -9.86 -6.41
C ASN A 28 3.24 -10.72 -7.59
N THR A 29 2.02 -11.25 -7.57
CA THR A 29 1.46 -12.14 -8.60
C THR A 29 0.34 -11.48 -9.41
N CYS A 30 -0.07 -10.24 -9.06
CA CYS A 30 -1.10 -9.52 -9.80
C CYS A 30 -0.74 -9.38 -11.28
N GLY A 31 -1.67 -9.79 -12.16
CA GLY A 31 -1.44 -9.84 -13.62
C GLY A 31 -1.29 -8.46 -14.28
N PHE A 32 -1.81 -7.40 -13.69
CA PHE A 32 -1.71 -6.04 -14.20
C PHE A 32 -0.49 -5.25 -13.68
N CYS A 33 0.08 -5.67 -12.55
CA CYS A 33 1.12 -4.92 -11.84
C CYS A 33 2.51 -5.37 -12.31
N ASN A 34 3.35 -4.37 -12.66
CA ASN A 34 4.75 -4.62 -13.01
C ASN A 34 5.74 -3.93 -12.05
N MET A 35 5.24 -3.23 -11.00
CA MET A 35 6.07 -2.37 -10.14
C MET A 35 7.20 -3.13 -9.45
N TYR A 36 6.95 -4.36 -9.04
CA TYR A 36 7.90 -5.12 -8.21
C TYR A 36 8.30 -6.47 -8.84
N LYS A 37 8.01 -6.70 -10.13
CA LYS A 37 8.29 -8.00 -10.80
C LYS A 37 9.78 -8.37 -10.80
N GLU A 38 10.64 -7.38 -10.86
CA GLU A 38 12.10 -7.57 -10.88
C GLU A 38 12.71 -7.70 -9.48
N LYS A 39 11.92 -7.42 -8.42
CA LYS A 39 12.37 -7.50 -7.03
C LYS A 39 12.02 -8.84 -6.41
N LYS A 40 13.01 -9.49 -5.78
CA LYS A 40 12.76 -10.64 -4.91
C LYS A 40 12.25 -10.12 -3.56
N PHE A 41 11.05 -10.53 -3.18
CA PHE A 41 10.46 -10.09 -1.92
C PHE A 41 11.32 -10.49 -0.72
N ARG A 42 11.55 -9.54 0.18
CA ARG A 42 12.09 -9.73 1.52
C ARG A 42 11.64 -8.64 2.48
N ILE A 43 11.56 -8.97 3.74
CA ILE A 43 11.45 -7.99 4.83
C ILE A 43 12.89 -7.58 5.19
N ARG A 44 13.16 -6.29 5.28
CA ARG A 44 14.46 -5.79 5.72
C ARG A 44 14.62 -6.00 7.24
N SER A 45 15.83 -6.25 7.67
CA SER A 45 16.11 -6.34 9.10
C SER A 45 15.96 -4.99 9.81
N LEU A 46 15.59 -5.02 11.09
CA LEU A 46 15.52 -3.79 11.90
C LEU A 46 16.84 -3.03 11.88
N ALA A 47 17.98 -3.73 11.90
CA ALA A 47 19.29 -3.11 11.86
C ALA A 47 19.51 -2.29 10.59
N GLU A 48 19.14 -2.81 9.40
CA GLU A 48 19.21 -2.08 8.14
C GLU A 48 18.32 -0.82 8.15
N ILE A 49 17.08 -0.95 8.65
CA ILE A 49 16.10 0.15 8.67
C ILE A 49 16.52 1.24 9.65
N LEU A 50 16.96 0.86 10.84
CA LEU A 50 17.43 1.80 11.87
C LEU A 50 18.72 2.52 11.45
N ALA A 51 19.62 1.83 10.73
CA ALA A 51 20.82 2.46 10.17
C ALA A 51 20.44 3.55 9.14
N ASP A 52 19.51 3.26 8.23
CA ASP A 52 19.01 4.26 7.25
C ASP A 52 18.38 5.47 7.96
N LEU A 53 17.52 5.22 8.96
CA LEU A 53 16.90 6.30 9.74
C LEU A 53 17.95 7.16 10.46
N THR A 54 18.95 6.53 11.06
CA THR A 54 20.04 7.23 11.74
C THR A 54 20.88 8.04 10.77
N GLU A 55 21.27 7.46 9.62
CA GLU A 55 22.04 8.17 8.59
C GLU A 55 21.33 9.44 8.11
N VAL A 56 20.03 9.33 7.76
CA VAL A 56 19.26 10.47 7.28
C VAL A 56 19.04 11.51 8.37
N SER A 57 19.00 11.12 9.65
CA SER A 57 18.80 12.07 10.76
C SER A 57 19.96 13.06 10.91
N HIS A 58 21.14 12.74 10.41
CA HIS A 58 22.29 13.66 10.38
C HIS A 58 22.19 14.75 9.29
N ASN A 59 21.20 14.66 8.40
CA ASN A 59 20.97 15.68 7.39
C ASN A 59 20.42 16.97 8.03
N PRO A 60 20.92 18.16 7.69
CA PRO A 60 20.40 19.44 8.23
C PRO A 60 18.91 19.68 8.02
N TYR A 61 18.29 19.01 7.04
CA TYR A 61 16.86 19.08 6.77
C TYR A 61 16.02 18.09 7.60
N ALA A 62 16.63 17.18 8.34
CA ALA A 62 15.91 16.18 9.16
C ALA A 62 14.86 16.79 10.12
N PRO A 63 15.11 17.91 10.81
CA PRO A 63 14.11 18.54 11.69
C PRO A 63 12.85 19.04 10.97
N TYR A 64 12.91 19.25 9.66
CA TYR A 64 11.78 19.72 8.83
C TYR A 64 10.99 18.60 8.16
N ILE A 65 11.34 17.35 8.41
CA ILE A 65 10.59 16.19 7.90
C ILE A 65 9.30 16.07 8.69
N GLU A 66 8.18 16.28 8.01
CA GLU A 66 6.84 16.21 8.60
C GLU A 66 6.11 14.90 8.33
N LYS A 67 6.57 14.15 7.31
CA LYS A 67 5.92 12.92 6.87
C LYS A 67 6.96 11.86 6.54
N VAL A 68 6.67 10.61 6.91
CA VAL A 68 7.46 9.45 6.54
C VAL A 68 6.57 8.45 5.82
N PHE A 69 7.09 7.83 4.78
CA PHE A 69 6.42 6.77 4.04
C PHE A 69 7.21 5.47 4.10
N LEU A 70 6.62 4.43 4.70
CA LEU A 70 7.20 3.10 4.78
C LEU A 70 6.95 2.37 3.46
N ALA A 71 7.98 2.19 2.65
CA ALA A 71 7.99 1.52 1.36
C ALA A 71 8.58 0.09 1.51
N ASP A 72 8.48 -0.83 0.62
CA ASP A 72 7.90 -0.92 -0.71
C ASP A 72 6.41 -1.35 -0.66
N GLY A 73 6.08 -2.46 -1.37
CA GLY A 73 4.71 -2.81 -1.73
C GLY A 73 3.78 -3.21 -0.58
N ASP A 74 4.32 -3.56 0.59
CA ASP A 74 3.51 -3.95 1.75
C ASP A 74 4.31 -3.91 3.05
N ALA A 75 4.21 -2.83 3.79
CA ALA A 75 4.86 -2.71 5.09
C ALA A 75 4.12 -3.50 6.19
N LEU A 76 2.80 -3.69 6.06
CA LEU A 76 1.99 -4.34 7.10
C LEU A 76 2.19 -5.85 7.18
N VAL A 77 2.91 -6.47 6.23
CA VAL A 77 3.36 -7.86 6.34
C VAL A 77 4.35 -8.08 7.48
N MET A 78 5.04 -7.02 7.93
CA MET A 78 5.99 -7.08 9.04
C MET A 78 5.28 -7.39 10.35
N LYS A 79 6.02 -7.97 11.30
CA LYS A 79 5.55 -8.14 12.67
C LYS A 79 5.23 -6.78 13.29
N THR A 80 4.17 -6.72 14.07
CA THR A 80 3.73 -5.50 14.73
C THR A 80 4.81 -4.92 15.65
N GLU A 81 5.52 -5.77 16.39
CA GLU A 81 6.60 -5.34 17.28
C GLU A 81 7.75 -4.65 16.50
N ASP A 82 8.11 -5.18 15.34
CA ASP A 82 9.16 -4.57 14.50
C ASP A 82 8.72 -3.21 13.97
N LEU A 83 7.45 -3.09 13.54
CA LEU A 83 6.87 -1.81 13.11
C LEU A 83 6.84 -0.78 14.24
N LEU A 84 6.52 -1.19 15.46
CA LEU A 84 6.52 -0.31 16.63
C LEU A 84 7.93 0.23 16.93
N VAL A 85 8.96 -0.61 16.83
CA VAL A 85 10.37 -0.16 16.98
C VAL A 85 10.74 0.87 15.92
N ILE A 86 10.31 0.66 14.66
CA ILE A 86 10.55 1.61 13.56
C ILE A 86 9.83 2.94 13.80
N LEU A 87 8.56 2.89 14.20
CA LEU A 87 7.75 4.09 14.49
C LEU A 87 8.33 4.90 15.65
N ASP A 88 8.76 4.25 16.73
CA ASP A 88 9.44 4.89 17.85
C ASP A 88 10.74 5.57 17.40
N ALA A 89 11.58 4.86 16.62
CA ALA A 89 12.80 5.43 16.08
C ALA A 89 12.55 6.66 15.18
N ILE A 90 11.50 6.63 14.35
CA ILE A 90 11.08 7.76 13.51
C ILE A 90 10.77 8.97 14.39
N HIS A 91 9.93 8.83 15.41
CA HIS A 91 9.53 9.95 16.27
C HIS A 91 10.68 10.49 17.13
N ARG A 92 11.61 9.63 17.55
CA ARG A 92 12.81 10.08 18.27
C ARG A 92 13.79 10.84 17.38
N LEU A 93 14.01 10.37 16.16
CA LEU A 93 15.00 10.95 15.24
C LEU A 93 14.47 12.16 14.47
N TYR A 94 13.15 12.21 14.28
CA TYR A 94 12.49 13.25 13.48
C TYR A 94 11.33 13.86 14.25
N PRO A 95 11.59 14.76 15.20
CA PRO A 95 10.54 15.32 16.08
C PRO A 95 9.48 16.15 15.34
N GLY A 96 9.76 16.57 14.09
CA GLY A 96 8.80 17.27 13.23
C GLY A 96 7.76 16.35 12.58
N VAL A 97 7.91 15.02 12.67
CA VAL A 97 7.01 14.07 11.99
C VAL A 97 5.62 14.09 12.61
N LYS A 98 4.64 14.42 11.79
CA LYS A 98 3.21 14.48 12.14
C LYS A 98 2.46 13.23 11.73
N ARG A 99 2.98 12.46 10.77
CA ARG A 99 2.30 11.28 10.23
C ARG A 99 3.29 10.31 9.58
N VAL A 100 3.11 9.04 9.87
CA VAL A 100 3.71 7.94 9.11
C VAL A 100 2.63 7.30 8.24
N ALA A 101 3.00 6.94 7.02
CA ALA A 101 2.14 6.29 6.04
C ALA A 101 2.79 5.02 5.51
N SER A 102 1.99 4.08 4.99
CA SER A 102 2.51 2.86 4.35
C SER A 102 1.57 2.36 3.26
N TYR A 103 2.08 1.50 2.37
CA TYR A 103 1.21 0.56 1.68
C TYR A 103 0.82 -0.58 2.62
N GLY A 104 -0.37 -1.16 2.36
CA GLY A 104 -0.82 -2.37 3.02
C GLY A 104 -1.78 -3.15 2.13
N THR A 105 -1.67 -4.48 2.12
CA THR A 105 -2.65 -5.33 1.46
C THR A 105 -3.84 -5.60 2.38
N ALA A 106 -5.02 -5.86 1.80
CA ALA A 106 -6.17 -6.25 2.59
C ALA A 106 -5.90 -7.53 3.41
N GLN A 107 -5.12 -8.47 2.84
CA GLN A 107 -4.72 -9.70 3.54
C GLN A 107 -3.95 -9.42 4.82
N ASP A 108 -2.93 -8.55 4.77
CA ASP A 108 -2.07 -8.29 5.93
C ASP A 108 -2.75 -7.39 6.97
N ILE A 109 -3.64 -6.49 6.53
CA ILE A 109 -4.53 -5.75 7.45
C ILE A 109 -5.46 -6.71 8.21
N LEU A 110 -6.06 -7.68 7.52
CA LEU A 110 -6.97 -8.65 8.14
C LEU A 110 -6.26 -9.62 9.09
N ARG A 111 -4.99 -9.95 8.82
CA ARG A 111 -4.17 -10.81 9.68
C ARG A 111 -3.81 -10.18 11.02
N LYS A 112 -3.66 -8.86 11.07
CA LYS A 112 -3.39 -8.16 12.34
C LYS A 112 -4.65 -8.09 13.18
N SER A 113 -4.53 -8.18 14.49
CA SER A 113 -5.65 -7.92 15.39
C SER A 113 -6.01 -6.43 15.43
N GLU A 114 -7.19 -6.07 15.95
CA GLU A 114 -7.54 -4.67 16.16
C GLU A 114 -6.62 -4.01 17.18
N GLU A 115 -6.23 -4.71 18.23
CA GLU A 115 -5.28 -4.25 19.24
C GLU A 115 -3.91 -3.93 18.63
N GLU A 116 -3.43 -4.77 17.72
CA GLU A 116 -2.18 -4.50 16.99
C GLU A 116 -2.28 -3.23 16.15
N LEU A 117 -3.38 -3.05 15.41
CA LEU A 117 -3.61 -1.86 14.59
C LEU A 117 -3.76 -0.59 15.44
N ILE A 118 -4.45 -0.67 16.57
CA ILE A 118 -4.56 0.44 17.52
C ILE A 118 -3.18 0.84 18.06
N ARG A 119 -2.35 -0.11 18.47
CA ARG A 119 -0.96 0.16 18.91
C ARG A 119 -0.14 0.83 17.81
N LEU A 120 -0.26 0.39 16.57
CA LEU A 120 0.41 1.02 15.42
C LEU A 120 -0.11 2.45 15.19
N ARG A 121 -1.41 2.68 15.36
CA ARG A 121 -2.02 3.99 15.25
C ARG A 121 -1.49 4.95 16.34
N GLU A 122 -1.45 4.50 17.56
CA GLU A 122 -0.92 5.26 18.72
C GLU A 122 0.58 5.58 18.55
N ALA A 123 1.34 4.65 17.93
CA ALA A 123 2.74 4.84 17.59
C ALA A 123 2.97 5.75 16.35
N GLY A 124 1.89 6.26 15.69
CA GLY A 124 1.99 7.26 14.64
C GLY A 124 1.69 6.78 13.22
N LEU A 125 1.28 5.52 12.99
CA LEU A 125 0.78 5.08 11.69
C LEU A 125 -0.58 5.74 11.42
N GLY A 126 -0.58 6.78 10.59
CA GLY A 126 -1.77 7.63 10.38
C GLY A 126 -2.61 7.26 9.17
N ILE A 127 -2.01 6.66 8.13
CA ILE A 127 -2.71 6.31 6.89
C ILE A 127 -2.11 5.07 6.22
N VAL A 128 -2.98 4.23 5.69
CA VAL A 128 -2.61 3.06 4.88
C VAL A 128 -3.19 3.21 3.48
N TYR A 129 -2.34 3.04 2.47
CA TYR A 129 -2.72 3.02 1.06
C TYR A 129 -3.02 1.59 0.65
N VAL A 130 -4.26 1.35 0.23
CA VAL A 130 -4.78 0.02 -0.11
C VAL A 130 -5.15 -0.03 -1.59
N GLY A 131 -4.52 -0.91 -2.33
CA GLY A 131 -4.94 -1.21 -3.70
C GLY A 131 -6.15 -2.14 -3.68
N ALA A 132 -7.35 -1.62 -3.93
CA ALA A 132 -8.55 -2.44 -4.14
C ALA A 132 -8.62 -2.92 -5.59
N GLU A 133 -8.22 -2.09 -6.52
CA GLU A 133 -8.17 -2.24 -7.98
C GLU A 133 -9.55 -2.38 -8.63
N SER A 134 -10.45 -3.20 -8.09
CA SER A 134 -11.81 -3.45 -8.55
C SER A 134 -12.75 -3.79 -7.39
N GLY A 135 -14.03 -3.53 -7.57
CA GLY A 135 -15.10 -4.04 -6.71
C GLY A 135 -15.77 -5.32 -7.26
N ASP A 136 -15.30 -5.82 -8.40
CA ASP A 136 -15.85 -7.02 -9.07
C ASP A 136 -14.94 -8.23 -8.78
N ASN A 137 -15.49 -9.25 -8.13
CA ASN A 137 -14.75 -10.45 -7.74
C ASN A 137 -14.27 -11.29 -8.93
N GLU A 138 -14.95 -11.27 -10.07
CA GLU A 138 -14.48 -11.96 -11.27
C GLU A 138 -13.25 -11.27 -11.84
N ILE A 139 -13.26 -9.92 -11.87
CA ILE A 139 -12.11 -9.14 -12.28
C ILE A 139 -10.95 -9.35 -11.31
N LEU A 140 -11.18 -9.28 -9.99
CA LEU A 140 -10.15 -9.52 -8.97
C LEU A 140 -9.52 -10.90 -9.10
N LYS A 141 -10.33 -11.93 -9.36
CA LYS A 141 -9.84 -13.30 -9.64
C LYS A 141 -9.04 -13.34 -10.93
N TYR A 142 -9.53 -12.71 -12.00
CA TYR A 142 -8.86 -12.68 -13.30
C TYR A 142 -7.48 -12.02 -13.25
N ILE A 143 -7.35 -10.91 -12.51
CA ILE A 143 -6.06 -10.23 -12.32
C ILE A 143 -5.19 -10.86 -11.23
N ASN A 144 -5.62 -11.97 -10.63
CA ASN A 144 -4.93 -12.65 -9.53
C ASN A 144 -4.63 -11.72 -8.35
N LYS A 145 -5.62 -10.94 -7.92
CA LYS A 145 -5.46 -9.99 -6.79
C LYS A 145 -5.27 -10.68 -5.44
N GLY A 146 -5.77 -11.91 -5.29
CA GLY A 146 -5.62 -12.72 -4.07
C GLY A 146 -6.57 -12.36 -2.93
N VAL A 147 -7.47 -11.38 -3.11
CA VAL A 147 -8.51 -10.99 -2.17
C VAL A 147 -9.81 -10.70 -2.89
N THR A 148 -10.93 -10.77 -2.17
CA THR A 148 -12.25 -10.38 -2.68
C THR A 148 -12.56 -8.90 -2.36
N ALA A 149 -13.62 -8.38 -2.99
CA ALA A 149 -14.14 -7.05 -2.69
C ALA A 149 -14.57 -6.93 -1.22
N GLU A 150 -15.26 -7.96 -0.70
CA GLU A 150 -15.72 -8.03 0.68
C GLU A 150 -14.57 -8.02 1.68
N GLN A 151 -13.49 -8.76 1.41
CA GLN A 151 -12.28 -8.74 2.22
C GLN A 151 -11.61 -7.36 2.20
N THR A 152 -11.62 -6.70 1.06
CA THR A 152 -11.06 -5.36 0.92
C THR A 152 -11.90 -4.32 1.68
N ILE A 153 -13.24 -4.44 1.64
CA ILE A 153 -14.17 -3.61 2.42
C ILE A 153 -13.91 -3.81 3.92
N GLU A 154 -13.86 -5.06 4.38
CA GLU A 154 -13.61 -5.37 5.79
C GLU A 154 -12.26 -4.84 6.27
N ALA A 155 -11.21 -4.96 5.46
CA ALA A 155 -9.90 -4.40 5.78
C ALA A 155 -9.95 -2.87 5.99
N GLY A 156 -10.63 -2.14 5.10
CA GLY A 156 -10.79 -0.69 5.23
C GLY A 156 -11.63 -0.29 6.43
N GLN A 157 -12.74 -1.00 6.67
CA GLN A 157 -13.58 -0.78 7.86
C GLN A 157 -12.83 -1.07 9.15
N LYS A 158 -11.99 -2.10 9.18
CA LYS A 158 -11.13 -2.44 10.32
C LYS A 158 -10.11 -1.34 10.60
N LEU A 159 -9.41 -0.82 9.59
CA LEU A 159 -8.52 0.33 9.74
C LEU A 159 -9.25 1.52 10.33
N LYS A 160 -10.46 1.82 9.84
CA LYS A 160 -11.30 2.91 10.33
C LYS A 160 -11.69 2.74 11.80
N ARG A 161 -12.11 1.53 12.21
CA ARG A 161 -12.40 1.23 13.64
C ARG A 161 -11.17 1.46 14.53
N CYS A 162 -9.98 1.20 14.01
CA CYS A 162 -8.71 1.40 14.71
C CYS A 162 -8.17 2.85 14.59
N GLY A 163 -8.89 3.78 13.96
CA GLY A 163 -8.49 5.17 13.82
C GLY A 163 -7.37 5.43 12.80
N ILE A 164 -7.09 4.47 11.91
CA ILE A 164 -6.12 4.60 10.81
C ILE A 164 -6.88 5.00 9.54
N ALA A 165 -6.50 6.12 8.93
CA ALA A 165 -7.09 6.57 7.68
C ALA A 165 -6.77 5.60 6.54
N THR A 166 -7.72 5.43 5.61
CA THR A 166 -7.54 4.60 4.43
C THR A 166 -7.56 5.45 3.16
N SER A 167 -6.55 5.25 2.30
CA SER A 167 -6.55 5.74 0.93
C SER A 167 -6.68 4.56 -0.02
N VAL A 168 -7.84 4.40 -0.65
CA VAL A 168 -8.10 3.29 -1.56
C VAL A 168 -7.82 3.68 -3.02
N THR A 169 -7.20 2.78 -3.77
CA THR A 169 -6.95 2.93 -5.20
C THR A 169 -7.74 1.91 -6.00
N LEU A 170 -8.39 2.38 -7.04
CA LEU A 170 -9.10 1.59 -8.04
C LEU A 170 -8.51 1.84 -9.43
N ILE A 171 -8.61 0.85 -10.33
CA ILE A 171 -8.04 0.95 -11.67
C ILE A 171 -9.15 0.88 -12.72
N SER A 172 -9.41 2.01 -13.38
CA SER A 172 -10.31 2.08 -14.51
C SER A 172 -9.76 1.28 -15.69
N GLY A 173 -10.62 0.53 -16.34
CA GLY A 173 -10.28 -0.25 -17.54
C GLY A 173 -10.00 -1.73 -17.27
N LEU A 174 -9.92 -2.19 -16.01
CA LEU A 174 -9.72 -3.61 -15.69
C LEU A 174 -10.86 -4.52 -16.19
N GLY A 175 -12.10 -4.00 -16.30
CA GLY A 175 -13.24 -4.71 -16.85
C GLY A 175 -13.26 -4.82 -18.38
N GLY A 176 -12.31 -4.20 -19.09
CA GLY A 176 -12.34 -4.09 -20.55
C GLY A 176 -13.58 -3.34 -21.03
N ARG A 177 -13.90 -3.42 -22.32
CA ARG A 177 -15.09 -2.75 -22.89
C ARG A 177 -16.41 -3.42 -22.52
N SER A 178 -16.42 -4.72 -22.33
CA SER A 178 -17.63 -5.51 -22.08
C SER A 178 -18.19 -5.37 -20.66
N LYS A 179 -17.36 -5.00 -19.68
CA LYS A 179 -17.76 -4.91 -18.27
C LYS A 179 -17.58 -3.50 -17.68
N VAL A 180 -17.62 -2.44 -18.51
CA VAL A 180 -17.37 -1.07 -18.04
C VAL A 180 -18.39 -0.65 -16.98
N GLU A 181 -19.67 -0.88 -17.21
CA GLU A 181 -20.75 -0.48 -16.30
C GLU A 181 -20.76 -1.33 -15.04
N GLU A 182 -20.67 -2.66 -15.14
CA GLU A 182 -20.62 -3.57 -14.00
C GLU A 182 -19.41 -3.26 -13.12
N HIS A 183 -18.25 -3.01 -13.74
CA HIS A 183 -17.03 -2.64 -13.02
C HIS A 183 -17.19 -1.30 -12.28
N ALA A 184 -17.77 -0.29 -12.93
CA ALA A 184 -18.02 1.01 -12.32
C ALA A 184 -18.97 0.89 -11.13
N LEU A 185 -20.08 0.15 -11.30
CA LEU A 185 -21.06 -0.06 -10.23
C LEU A 185 -20.50 -0.85 -9.05
N SER A 186 -19.72 -1.90 -9.31
CA SER A 186 -19.09 -2.68 -8.24
C SER A 186 -18.03 -1.88 -7.49
N CYS A 187 -17.24 -1.06 -8.19
CA CYS A 187 -16.30 -0.12 -7.57
C CYS A 187 -17.01 0.93 -6.69
N ALA A 188 -18.14 1.48 -7.17
CA ALA A 188 -18.95 2.42 -6.39
C ALA A 188 -19.51 1.77 -5.12
N LYS A 189 -20.01 0.53 -5.21
CA LYS A 189 -20.47 -0.25 -4.06
C LYS A 189 -19.34 -0.48 -3.05
N LEU A 190 -18.14 -0.86 -3.51
CA LEU A 190 -16.99 -1.06 -2.65
C LEU A 190 -16.63 0.21 -1.89
N ILE A 191 -16.51 1.36 -2.59
CA ILE A 191 -16.18 2.65 -1.96
C ILE A 191 -17.24 3.04 -0.95
N THR A 192 -18.52 2.91 -1.31
CA THR A 192 -19.63 3.25 -0.41
C THR A 192 -19.64 2.39 0.85
N ALA A 193 -19.43 1.09 0.72
CA ALA A 193 -19.39 0.17 1.84
C ALA A 193 -18.14 0.33 2.72
N MET A 194 -16.98 0.55 2.11
CA MET A 194 -15.72 0.78 2.82
C MET A 194 -15.71 2.14 3.52
N ASN A 195 -16.28 3.17 2.87
CA ASN A 195 -16.28 4.57 3.32
C ASN A 195 -14.86 5.08 3.71
N PRO A 196 -13.88 5.01 2.79
CA PRO A 196 -12.51 5.43 3.05
C PRO A 196 -12.38 6.96 3.14
N GLU A 197 -11.31 7.46 3.78
CA GLU A 197 -11.02 8.90 3.83
C GLU A 197 -10.60 9.45 2.47
N TYR A 198 -9.95 8.63 1.65
CA TYR A 198 -9.52 9.01 0.30
C TYR A 198 -9.77 7.87 -0.68
N ALA A 199 -10.23 8.22 -1.87
CA ALA A 199 -10.36 7.31 -3.00
C ALA A 199 -9.68 7.91 -4.23
N SER A 200 -8.95 7.08 -4.97
CA SER A 200 -8.29 7.47 -6.21
C SER A 200 -8.57 6.45 -7.32
N PHE A 201 -8.67 6.97 -8.54
CA PHE A 201 -8.81 6.15 -9.74
C PHE A 201 -7.59 6.34 -10.62
N LEU A 202 -6.95 5.22 -10.98
CA LEU A 202 -5.87 5.19 -11.96
C LEU A 202 -6.39 4.57 -13.25
N THR A 203 -5.81 4.96 -14.37
CA THR A 203 -6.09 4.31 -15.66
C THR A 203 -5.17 3.13 -15.86
N LEU A 204 -5.71 1.97 -16.25
CA LEU A 204 -4.92 0.79 -16.59
C LEU A 204 -3.90 1.14 -17.68
N ARG A 205 -2.64 0.83 -17.41
CA ARG A 205 -1.56 0.86 -18.40
C ARG A 205 -1.07 -0.55 -18.63
N LEU A 206 -1.00 -0.95 -19.90
CA LEU A 206 -0.48 -2.25 -20.31
C LEU A 206 1.01 -2.12 -20.61
N TYR A 207 1.79 -3.01 -20.03
CA TYR A 207 3.22 -3.12 -20.30
C TYR A 207 3.50 -4.47 -20.98
N ALA A 208 4.54 -4.56 -21.78
CA ALA A 208 4.87 -5.77 -22.55
C ALA A 208 4.97 -7.03 -21.68
N VAL A 209 5.39 -6.91 -20.43
CA VAL A 209 5.48 -8.03 -19.46
C VAL A 209 4.11 -8.47 -18.93
N SER A 210 3.10 -7.60 -19.00
CA SER A 210 1.72 -7.91 -18.57
C SER A 210 0.96 -8.76 -19.57
N TYR A 211 1.47 -8.90 -20.80
CA TYR A 211 0.78 -9.57 -21.90
C TYR A 211 0.72 -11.10 -21.77
N THR A 212 1.54 -11.72 -20.95
CA THR A 212 1.60 -13.18 -20.87
C THR A 212 0.36 -13.81 -20.24
N HIS A 213 -0.51 -12.99 -19.58
CA HIS A 213 -1.69 -13.52 -18.88
C HIS A 213 -2.97 -12.71 -19.07
N LEU A 214 -2.91 -11.50 -19.64
CA LEU A 214 -4.07 -10.68 -19.95
C LEU A 214 -4.29 -10.67 -21.47
N THR A 215 -4.94 -11.66 -22.01
CA THR A 215 -5.61 -11.52 -23.30
C THR A 215 -6.82 -10.60 -23.10
N LEU A 216 -6.58 -9.28 -23.13
CA LEU A 216 -7.71 -8.37 -23.31
C LEU A 216 -8.40 -8.73 -24.63
N PRO A 217 -9.74 -8.76 -24.68
CA PRO A 217 -10.43 -8.91 -25.94
C PRO A 217 -9.90 -7.83 -26.88
N THR A 218 -9.42 -8.27 -28.03
CA THR A 218 -8.76 -7.47 -29.04
C THR A 218 -9.57 -6.21 -29.32
N ILE A 219 -8.92 -5.07 -29.18
CA ILE A 219 -9.48 -3.80 -29.63
C ILE A 219 -9.50 -3.87 -31.17
N ALA A 220 -10.63 -4.28 -31.74
CA ALA A 220 -10.92 -4.07 -33.14
C ALA A 220 -11.69 -2.76 -33.28
#